data_85b853b4c26160a5daf57f1b9b1da02c
#
_entry.id   85b853b4c26160a5daf57f1b9b1da02c
#
_cell.length_a   1.000
_cell.length_b   1.000
_cell.length_c   1.000
_cell.angle_alpha   90.00
_cell.angle_beta   90.00
_cell.angle_gamma   90.00
#
_symmetry.space_group_name_H-M   'P 1'
#
loop_
_entity.id
_entity.type
_entity.pdbx_description
1 polymer ?
#
loop_
_entity_poly.entity_id
_entity_poly.type
_entity_poly.pdbx_seq_one_letter_code
_entity_poly.pdbx_strand_id
1 'polypeptide(L)'
;MFSDPKVQSVFEEYETRAKREKDLMGREGFEGRDKCLLPVGLDVGRFLHSLILARKPKRILEVGTSYGYSTLFLADAARTINAKVITLELADYKQDHAKDKLHTAGLSGHLDFRLGDAVELIDADPGPFDFVLLDIWKSLYVPCFTALYPKLSDEGIIAADNMYYPAGTLEYTRLYRETVLTKSDLQTTLLSIG
;
A
#
# COMPACT_ATOMS: atom_id res chain seq x y z
N MET A 1 -7.64 13.65 -13.28
CA MET A 1 -6.38 13.18 -12.68
C MET A 1 -5.95 11.87 -13.30
N PHE A 2 -6.76 10.83 -13.25
CA PHE A 2 -6.57 9.64 -14.07
C PHE A 2 -7.10 9.89 -15.49
N SER A 3 -6.44 9.35 -16.51
CA SER A 3 -6.88 9.49 -17.90
C SER A 3 -8.08 8.60 -18.23
N ASP A 4 -8.22 7.48 -17.51
CA ASP A 4 -9.34 6.57 -17.66
C ASP A 4 -10.53 7.07 -16.81
N PRO A 5 -11.70 7.33 -17.39
CA PRO A 5 -12.85 7.86 -16.66
C PRO A 5 -13.40 6.89 -15.62
N LYS A 6 -13.24 5.57 -15.78
CA LYS A 6 -13.67 4.60 -14.77
C LYS A 6 -12.78 4.66 -13.54
N VAL A 7 -11.47 4.76 -13.73
CA VAL A 7 -10.51 4.93 -12.63
C VAL A 7 -10.75 6.25 -11.92
N GLN A 8 -10.98 7.33 -12.67
CA GLN A 8 -11.28 8.65 -12.14
C GLN A 8 -12.56 8.63 -11.29
N SER A 9 -13.62 7.97 -11.76
CA SER A 9 -14.88 7.85 -11.01
C SER A 9 -14.70 7.12 -9.66
N VAL A 10 -14.00 6.00 -9.66
CA VAL A 10 -13.72 5.25 -8.42
C VAL A 10 -12.85 6.07 -7.47
N PHE A 11 -11.87 6.81 -7.98
CA PHE A 11 -11.07 7.72 -7.18
C PHE A 11 -11.93 8.81 -6.49
N GLU A 12 -12.87 9.42 -7.21
CA GLU A 12 -13.77 10.45 -6.64
C GLU A 12 -14.68 9.89 -5.56
N GLU A 13 -15.13 8.64 -5.70
CA GLU A 13 -15.86 7.94 -4.63
C GLU A 13 -15.00 7.73 -3.39
N TYR A 14 -13.73 7.33 -3.54
CA TYR A 14 -12.78 7.20 -2.44
C TYR A 14 -12.52 8.54 -1.74
N GLU A 15 -12.29 9.61 -2.50
CA GLU A 15 -12.08 10.95 -1.91
C GLU A 15 -13.31 11.44 -1.14
N THR A 16 -14.51 11.19 -1.67
CA THR A 16 -15.77 11.53 -1.00
C THR A 16 -15.92 10.74 0.32
N ARG A 17 -15.60 9.45 0.29
CA ARG A 17 -15.59 8.59 1.48
C ARG A 17 -14.55 9.06 2.50
N ALA A 18 -13.31 9.30 2.07
CA ALA A 18 -12.22 9.75 2.92
C ALA A 18 -12.57 11.05 3.66
N LYS A 19 -13.13 12.03 2.95
CA LYS A 19 -13.55 13.29 3.53
C LYS A 19 -14.61 13.09 4.63
N ARG A 20 -15.65 12.32 4.32
CA ARG A 20 -16.71 12.00 5.29
C ARG A 20 -16.17 11.28 6.54
N GLU A 21 -15.29 10.31 6.36
CA GLU A 21 -14.73 9.51 7.45
C GLU A 21 -13.71 10.28 8.28
N LYS A 22 -12.98 11.23 7.69
CA LYS A 22 -12.12 12.17 8.42
C LYS A 22 -12.90 12.99 9.44
N ASP A 23 -14.07 13.48 9.05
CA ASP A 23 -14.97 14.24 9.95
C ASP A 23 -15.50 13.36 11.09
N LEU A 24 -15.74 12.06 10.83
CA LEU A 24 -16.17 11.10 11.84
C LEU A 24 -15.03 10.77 12.82
N MET A 25 -13.82 10.51 12.32
CA MET A 25 -12.65 10.19 13.14
C MET A 25 -12.19 11.34 14.02
N GLY A 26 -12.52 12.57 13.66
CA GLY A 26 -12.26 13.77 14.49
C GLY A 26 -13.20 13.93 15.68
N ARG A 27 -14.25 13.11 15.81
CA ARG A 27 -15.20 13.19 16.93
C ARG A 27 -14.66 12.46 18.15
N GLU A 28 -14.84 13.07 19.32
CA GLU A 28 -14.46 12.45 20.60
C GLU A 28 -15.20 11.13 20.80
N GLY A 29 -14.48 10.08 21.24
CA GLY A 29 -15.04 8.75 21.50
C GLY A 29 -15.33 7.92 20.25
N PHE A 30 -14.86 8.32 19.07
CA PHE A 30 -15.06 7.50 17.88
C PHE A 30 -14.26 6.18 17.94
N GLU A 31 -15.01 5.09 18.03
CA GLU A 31 -14.50 3.72 17.93
C GLU A 31 -14.86 3.15 16.55
N GLY A 32 -13.91 2.83 15.71
CA GLY A 32 -14.23 2.28 14.39
C GLY A 32 -13.21 2.67 13.32
N ARG A 33 -12.05 3.16 13.74
CA ARG A 33 -10.96 3.55 12.84
C ARG A 33 -10.61 2.45 11.83
N ASP A 34 -10.66 1.18 12.25
CA ASP A 34 -10.36 0.05 11.36
C ASP A 34 -11.39 -0.12 10.22
N LYS A 35 -12.60 0.42 10.39
CA LYS A 35 -13.65 0.42 9.35
C LYS A 35 -13.59 1.62 8.42
N CYS A 36 -12.67 2.56 8.66
CA CYS A 36 -12.45 3.71 7.81
C CYS A 36 -11.45 3.40 6.70
N LEU A 37 -11.54 4.17 5.63
CA LEU A 37 -10.69 4.02 4.44
C LEU A 37 -9.20 4.18 4.74
N LEU A 38 -8.83 5.12 5.64
CA LEU A 38 -7.46 5.45 6.03
C LEU A 38 -6.53 5.59 4.82
N PRO A 39 -6.82 6.50 3.88
CA PRO A 39 -6.07 6.57 2.63
C PRO A 39 -4.64 7.08 2.85
N VAL A 40 -3.69 6.62 2.06
CA VAL A 40 -2.32 7.17 2.01
C VAL A 40 -2.30 8.65 1.61
N GLY A 41 -3.38 9.15 1.03
CA GLY A 41 -3.51 10.51 0.53
C GLY A 41 -3.10 10.65 -0.94
N LEU A 42 -3.60 11.73 -1.55
CA LEU A 42 -3.46 11.99 -2.98
C LEU A 42 -1.99 12.13 -3.41
N ASP A 43 -1.21 12.89 -2.66
CA ASP A 43 0.17 13.19 -3.06
C ASP A 43 1.06 11.94 -2.95
N VAL A 44 0.85 11.12 -1.91
CA VAL A 44 1.52 9.82 -1.78
C VAL A 44 1.09 8.88 -2.91
N GLY A 45 -0.22 8.76 -3.19
CA GLY A 45 -0.71 7.95 -4.30
C GLY A 45 -0.10 8.33 -5.65
N ARG A 46 -0.02 9.64 -5.95
CA ARG A 46 0.63 10.16 -7.16
C ARG A 46 2.13 9.87 -7.20
N PHE A 47 2.80 10.03 -6.08
CA PHE A 47 4.23 9.72 -5.97
C PHE A 47 4.49 8.25 -6.29
N LEU A 48 3.75 7.33 -5.65
CA LEU A 48 3.87 5.88 -5.89
C LEU A 48 3.58 5.53 -7.35
N HIS A 49 2.50 6.07 -7.93
CA HIS A 49 2.15 5.89 -9.33
C HIS A 49 3.30 6.35 -10.26
N SER A 50 3.84 7.55 -10.04
CA SER A 50 4.93 8.10 -10.85
C SER A 50 6.21 7.28 -10.72
N LEU A 51 6.52 6.80 -9.51
CA LEU A 51 7.70 5.99 -9.24
C LEU A 51 7.62 4.62 -9.95
N ILE A 52 6.44 3.99 -9.96
CA ILE A 52 6.19 2.76 -10.70
C ILE A 52 6.36 2.98 -12.21
N LEU A 53 5.80 4.06 -12.77
CA LEU A 53 5.97 4.38 -14.20
C LEU A 53 7.44 4.62 -14.57
N ALA A 54 8.21 5.27 -13.69
CA ALA A 54 9.63 5.53 -13.93
C ALA A 54 10.50 4.27 -13.83
N ARG A 55 10.25 3.42 -12.83
CA ARG A 55 11.05 2.20 -12.54
C ARG A 55 10.62 1.00 -13.38
N LYS A 56 9.37 0.95 -13.81
CA LYS A 56 8.77 -0.16 -14.59
C LYS A 56 8.97 -1.53 -13.94
N PRO A 57 8.64 -1.69 -12.65
CA PRO A 57 8.76 -2.96 -11.95
C PRO A 57 7.88 -4.01 -12.60
N LYS A 58 8.33 -5.27 -12.61
CA LYS A 58 7.56 -6.41 -13.13
C LYS A 58 6.62 -6.98 -12.07
N ARG A 59 7.09 -7.03 -10.81
CA ARG A 59 6.34 -7.55 -9.68
C ARG A 59 6.24 -6.47 -8.59
N ILE A 60 5.02 -6.05 -8.33
CA ILE A 60 4.68 -5.06 -7.32
C ILE A 60 3.97 -5.80 -6.19
N LEU A 61 4.41 -5.58 -4.95
CA LEU A 61 3.76 -6.08 -3.75
C LEU A 61 3.17 -4.91 -2.97
N GLU A 62 1.93 -5.02 -2.57
CA GLU A 62 1.28 -4.15 -1.60
C GLU A 62 0.97 -4.94 -0.35
N VAL A 63 1.46 -4.50 0.79
CA VAL A 63 1.20 -5.09 2.10
C VAL A 63 0.22 -4.19 2.83
N GLY A 64 -1.05 -4.58 2.82
CA GLY A 64 -2.19 -3.81 3.31
C GLY A 64 -3.04 -3.23 2.18
N THR A 65 -3.94 -4.04 1.61
CA THR A 65 -4.93 -3.59 0.61
C THR A 65 -5.91 -2.61 1.20
N SER A 66 -6.34 -2.87 2.46
CA SER A 66 -7.47 -2.18 3.07
C SER A 66 -8.66 -2.14 2.10
N TYR A 67 -9.27 -0.98 1.90
CA TYR A 67 -10.39 -0.80 0.98
C TYR A 67 -9.97 -0.48 -0.48
N GLY A 68 -8.65 -0.52 -0.79
CA GLY A 68 -8.14 -0.42 -2.16
C GLY A 68 -7.78 0.98 -2.66
N TYR A 69 -7.62 1.98 -1.77
CA TYR A 69 -7.27 3.33 -2.20
C TYR A 69 -5.89 3.41 -2.85
N SER A 70 -4.83 2.95 -2.17
CA SER A 70 -3.47 2.87 -2.71
C SER A 70 -3.40 1.89 -3.88
N THR A 71 -4.11 0.76 -3.78
CA THR A 71 -4.21 -0.26 -4.83
C THR A 71 -4.69 0.34 -6.17
N LEU A 72 -5.59 1.33 -6.15
CA LEU A 72 -6.06 2.01 -7.37
C LEU A 72 -4.90 2.67 -8.12
N PHE A 73 -4.01 3.37 -7.42
CA PHE A 73 -2.84 4.03 -8.02
C PHE A 73 -1.81 3.02 -8.51
N LEU A 74 -1.53 1.98 -7.72
CA LEU A 74 -0.59 0.94 -8.08
C LEU A 74 -1.06 0.16 -9.31
N ALA A 75 -2.35 -0.21 -9.36
CA ALA A 75 -2.94 -0.98 -10.45
C ALA A 75 -3.06 -0.16 -11.76
N ASP A 76 -3.37 1.14 -11.68
CA ASP A 76 -3.40 2.00 -12.88
C ASP A 76 -2.00 2.18 -13.47
N ALA A 77 -0.98 2.36 -12.62
CA ALA A 77 0.41 2.38 -13.06
C ALA A 77 0.84 1.02 -13.64
N ALA A 78 0.51 -0.08 -12.95
CA ALA A 78 0.81 -1.45 -13.41
C ALA A 78 0.17 -1.76 -14.77
N ARG A 79 -1.08 -1.33 -15.00
CA ARG A 79 -1.75 -1.43 -16.31
C ARG A 79 -0.93 -0.76 -17.41
N THR A 80 -0.45 0.45 -17.15
CA THR A 80 0.30 1.24 -18.13
C THR A 80 1.62 0.57 -18.55
N ILE A 81 2.28 -0.14 -17.63
CA ILE A 81 3.56 -0.81 -17.87
C ILE A 81 3.43 -2.33 -18.11
N ASN A 82 2.20 -2.85 -18.17
CA ASN A 82 1.86 -4.27 -18.29
C ASN A 82 2.48 -5.15 -17.17
N ALA A 83 2.42 -4.66 -15.94
CA ALA A 83 2.83 -5.36 -14.73
C ALA A 83 1.64 -5.89 -13.93
N LYS A 84 1.92 -6.56 -12.80
CA LYS A 84 0.92 -7.02 -11.83
C LYS A 84 1.25 -6.54 -10.43
N VAL A 85 0.20 -6.24 -9.69
CA VAL A 85 0.22 -5.94 -8.25
C VAL A 85 -0.32 -7.15 -7.51
N ILE A 86 0.49 -7.70 -6.61
CA ILE A 86 0.06 -8.64 -5.58
C ILE A 86 -0.32 -7.78 -4.38
N THR A 87 -1.53 -7.94 -3.85
CA THR A 87 -2.00 -7.13 -2.72
C THR A 87 -2.54 -8.02 -1.61
N LEU A 88 -2.05 -7.78 -0.39
CA LEU A 88 -2.29 -8.62 0.78
C LEU A 88 -3.25 -7.94 1.76
N GLU A 89 -4.26 -8.66 2.23
CA GLU A 89 -5.21 -8.19 3.23
C GLU A 89 -5.61 -9.35 4.16
N LEU A 90 -5.80 -9.04 5.44
CA LEU A 90 -6.26 -10.00 6.44
C LEU A 90 -7.79 -10.06 6.51
N ALA A 91 -8.46 -8.91 6.30
CA ALA A 91 -9.90 -8.77 6.44
C ALA A 91 -10.62 -9.01 5.11
N ASP A 92 -11.39 -10.09 5.03
CA ASP A 92 -12.17 -10.49 3.84
C ASP A 92 -13.09 -9.38 3.35
N TYR A 93 -13.85 -8.74 4.24
CA TYR A 93 -14.79 -7.68 3.89
C TYR A 93 -14.12 -6.43 3.29
N LYS A 94 -12.87 -6.12 3.68
CA LYS A 94 -12.07 -5.04 3.08
C LYS A 94 -11.61 -5.44 1.68
N GLN A 95 -11.05 -6.64 1.56
CA GLN A 95 -10.59 -7.15 0.28
C GLN A 95 -11.72 -7.28 -0.73
N ASP A 96 -12.90 -7.74 -0.32
CA ASP A 96 -14.05 -7.86 -1.21
C ASP A 96 -14.53 -6.49 -1.70
N HIS A 97 -14.56 -5.47 -0.82
CA HIS A 97 -14.83 -4.10 -1.23
C HIS A 97 -13.78 -3.58 -2.25
N ALA A 98 -12.50 -3.83 -1.98
CA ALA A 98 -11.43 -3.44 -2.90
C ALA A 98 -11.59 -4.13 -4.27
N LYS A 99 -11.86 -5.43 -4.30
CA LYS A 99 -12.13 -6.20 -5.53
C LYS A 99 -13.24 -5.58 -6.37
N ASP A 100 -14.38 -5.24 -5.74
CA ASP A 100 -15.52 -4.63 -6.43
C ASP A 100 -15.17 -3.27 -7.02
N LYS A 101 -14.47 -2.42 -6.26
CA LYS A 101 -14.05 -1.10 -6.72
C LYS A 101 -13.03 -1.18 -7.86
N LEU A 102 -12.04 -2.03 -7.73
CA LEU A 102 -11.00 -2.20 -8.76
C LEU A 102 -11.56 -2.91 -10.01
N HIS A 103 -12.57 -3.77 -9.86
CA HIS A 103 -13.34 -4.31 -10.99
C HIS A 103 -14.08 -3.19 -11.74
N THR A 104 -14.79 -2.32 -11.01
CA THR A 104 -15.49 -1.16 -11.57
C THR A 104 -14.52 -0.23 -12.31
N ALA A 105 -13.31 -0.03 -11.78
CA ALA A 105 -12.24 0.72 -12.43
C ALA A 105 -11.64 0.02 -13.66
N GLY A 106 -11.98 -1.25 -13.93
CA GLY A 106 -11.44 -2.02 -15.06
C GLY A 106 -9.99 -2.50 -14.84
N LEU A 107 -9.54 -2.62 -13.59
CA LEU A 107 -8.15 -2.91 -13.24
C LEU A 107 -7.91 -4.36 -12.78
N SER A 108 -8.93 -5.20 -12.69
CA SER A 108 -8.84 -6.60 -12.18
C SER A 108 -7.77 -7.44 -12.88
N GLY A 109 -7.51 -7.21 -14.17
CA GLY A 109 -6.51 -7.95 -14.93
C GLY A 109 -5.06 -7.75 -14.46
N HIS A 110 -4.82 -6.70 -13.66
CA HIS A 110 -3.50 -6.31 -13.16
C HIS A 110 -3.33 -6.59 -11.67
N LEU A 111 -4.28 -7.28 -11.04
CA LEU A 111 -4.31 -7.52 -9.59
C LEU A 111 -4.33 -9.01 -9.27
N ASP A 112 -3.59 -9.37 -8.22
CA ASP A 112 -3.60 -10.67 -7.55
C ASP A 112 -3.91 -10.42 -6.07
N PHE A 113 -5.17 -10.60 -5.67
CA PHE A 113 -5.63 -10.42 -4.31
C PHE A 113 -5.38 -11.67 -3.47
N ARG A 114 -4.65 -11.53 -2.38
CA ARG A 114 -4.38 -12.62 -1.44
C ARG A 114 -4.90 -12.28 -0.06
N LEU A 115 -5.73 -13.17 0.47
CA LEU A 115 -6.32 -13.06 1.80
C LEU A 115 -5.52 -13.90 2.79
N GLY A 116 -5.07 -13.28 3.89
CA GLY A 116 -4.36 -13.96 4.96
C GLY A 116 -3.36 -13.08 5.71
N ASP A 117 -2.62 -13.71 6.61
CA ASP A 117 -1.53 -13.05 7.33
C ASP A 117 -0.43 -12.60 6.37
N ALA A 118 -0.01 -11.35 6.50
CA ALA A 118 0.95 -10.75 5.57
C ALA A 118 2.32 -11.44 5.63
N VAL A 119 2.81 -11.80 6.81
CA VAL A 119 4.11 -12.45 6.96
C VAL A 119 4.08 -13.84 6.33
N GLU A 120 3.03 -14.63 6.62
CA GLU A 120 2.86 -15.97 6.03
C GLU A 120 2.75 -15.92 4.51
N LEU A 121 1.98 -14.96 3.97
CA LEU A 121 1.81 -14.78 2.52
C LEU A 121 3.11 -14.34 1.84
N ILE A 122 3.89 -13.47 2.49
CA ILE A 122 5.22 -13.07 1.98
C ILE A 122 6.17 -14.28 2.02
N ASP A 123 6.19 -15.05 3.10
CA ASP A 123 7.06 -16.23 3.24
C ASP A 123 6.74 -17.31 2.20
N ALA A 124 5.48 -17.49 1.86
CA ALA A 124 5.03 -18.46 0.85
C ALA A 124 5.32 -18.00 -0.59
N ASP A 125 5.53 -16.70 -0.84
CA ASP A 125 5.80 -16.17 -2.18
C ASP A 125 7.29 -16.35 -2.53
N PRO A 126 7.63 -16.86 -3.73
CA PRO A 126 9.02 -17.06 -4.12
C PRO A 126 9.81 -15.77 -4.39
N GLY A 127 9.14 -14.61 -4.58
CA GLY A 127 9.80 -13.38 -5.06
C GLY A 127 10.32 -13.51 -6.50
N PRO A 128 11.29 -12.70 -6.95
CA PRO A 128 11.65 -11.46 -6.28
C PRO A 128 10.58 -10.38 -6.46
N PHE A 129 10.59 -9.37 -5.58
CA PHE A 129 9.75 -8.17 -5.68
C PHE A 129 10.59 -6.99 -6.14
N ASP A 130 10.10 -6.25 -7.14
CA ASP A 130 10.80 -5.08 -7.68
C ASP A 130 10.34 -3.78 -7.02
N PHE A 131 9.10 -3.78 -6.53
CA PHE A 131 8.51 -2.65 -5.84
C PHE A 131 7.60 -3.15 -4.72
N VAL A 132 7.73 -2.59 -3.53
CA VAL A 132 6.91 -2.93 -2.36
C VAL A 132 6.34 -1.67 -1.75
N LEU A 133 5.02 -1.62 -1.55
CA LEU A 133 4.37 -0.68 -0.63
C LEU A 133 4.11 -1.42 0.69
N LEU A 134 4.65 -0.90 1.78
CA LEU A 134 4.41 -1.38 3.13
C LEU A 134 3.50 -0.38 3.85
N ASP A 135 2.21 -0.67 3.89
CA ASP A 135 1.19 0.15 4.54
C ASP A 135 0.20 -0.71 5.32
N ILE A 136 0.68 -1.21 6.44
CA ILE A 136 -0.02 -2.10 7.37
C ILE A 136 0.09 -1.56 8.80
N TRP A 137 -0.46 -2.23 9.79
CA TRP A 137 -0.25 -1.91 11.20
C TRP A 137 1.24 -1.85 11.54
N LYS A 138 1.69 -0.76 12.17
CA LYS A 138 3.13 -0.46 12.35
C LYS A 138 3.90 -1.52 13.15
N SER A 139 3.22 -2.26 14.04
CA SER A 139 3.79 -3.42 14.75
C SER A 139 4.24 -4.55 13.81
N LEU A 140 3.71 -4.61 12.58
CA LEU A 140 4.05 -5.62 11.58
C LEU A 140 5.13 -5.16 10.60
N TYR A 141 5.62 -3.92 10.68
CA TYR A 141 6.64 -3.42 9.75
C TYR A 141 7.94 -4.21 9.80
N VAL A 142 8.48 -4.45 11.00
CA VAL A 142 9.70 -5.25 11.15
C VAL A 142 9.48 -6.70 10.74
N PRO A 143 8.43 -7.42 11.19
CA PRO A 143 8.13 -8.77 10.72
C PRO A 143 8.01 -8.88 9.20
N CYS A 144 7.20 -8.02 8.57
CA CYS A 144 7.04 -8.02 7.11
C CYS A 144 8.34 -7.69 6.38
N PHE A 145 9.11 -6.71 6.85
CA PHE A 145 10.42 -6.39 6.28
C PHE A 145 11.39 -7.57 6.35
N THR A 146 11.40 -8.28 7.47
CA THR A 146 12.27 -9.44 7.67
C THR A 146 11.94 -10.56 6.67
N ALA A 147 10.66 -10.81 6.42
CA ALA A 147 10.19 -11.82 5.48
C ALA A 147 10.46 -11.40 4.01
N LEU A 148 10.28 -10.11 3.68
CA LEU A 148 10.39 -9.63 2.30
C LEU A 148 11.83 -9.27 1.88
N TYR A 149 12.71 -8.85 2.80
CA TYR A 149 14.06 -8.40 2.46
C TYR A 149 14.87 -9.42 1.64
N PRO A 150 14.87 -10.73 1.98
CA PRO A 150 15.56 -11.75 1.16
C PRO A 150 14.95 -11.96 -0.24
N LYS A 151 13.78 -11.40 -0.48
CA LYS A 151 12.99 -11.53 -1.71
C LYS A 151 12.89 -10.23 -2.49
N LEU A 152 13.63 -9.21 -2.10
CA LEU A 152 13.74 -7.98 -2.84
C LEU A 152 14.71 -8.18 -4.01
N SER A 153 14.37 -7.70 -5.20
CA SER A 153 15.31 -7.71 -6.32
C SER A 153 16.45 -6.70 -6.08
N ASP A 154 17.59 -6.87 -6.77
CA ASP A 154 18.79 -6.04 -6.60
C ASP A 154 18.52 -4.54 -6.74
N GLU A 155 17.56 -4.18 -7.56
CA GLU A 155 17.12 -2.79 -7.75
C GLU A 155 15.75 -2.50 -7.14
N GLY A 156 15.30 -3.35 -6.23
CA GLY A 156 13.99 -3.28 -5.60
C GLY A 156 13.82 -2.03 -4.73
N ILE A 157 12.61 -1.51 -4.70
CA ILE A 157 12.23 -0.34 -3.89
C ILE A 157 11.19 -0.76 -2.86
N ILE A 158 11.39 -0.35 -1.61
CA ILE A 158 10.39 -0.41 -0.56
C ILE A 158 9.95 1.00 -0.21
N ALA A 159 8.67 1.29 -0.37
CA ALA A 159 8.03 2.48 0.16
C ALA A 159 7.25 2.11 1.42
N ALA A 160 7.58 2.71 2.55
CA ALA A 160 6.87 2.52 3.82
C ALA A 160 6.10 3.79 4.18
N ASP A 161 4.78 3.67 4.36
CA ASP A 161 3.91 4.81 4.64
C ASP A 161 3.84 5.15 6.14
N ASN A 162 3.36 6.35 6.46
CA ASN A 162 3.07 6.85 7.82
C ASN A 162 4.22 6.68 8.82
N MET A 163 5.44 7.02 8.46
CA MET A 163 6.62 6.84 9.32
C MET A 163 6.61 7.74 10.57
N TYR A 164 5.77 8.78 10.59
CA TYR A 164 5.63 9.73 11.71
C TYR A 164 4.22 9.76 12.31
N TYR A 165 3.27 9.02 11.77
CA TYR A 165 1.88 9.05 12.20
C TYR A 165 1.27 7.65 12.26
N PRO A 166 0.37 7.38 13.21
CA PRO A 166 0.01 8.19 14.36
C PRO A 166 1.11 8.20 15.46
N ALA A 167 1.13 9.24 16.28
CA ALA A 167 2.19 9.43 17.30
C ALA A 167 2.38 8.23 18.25
N GLY A 168 1.32 7.51 18.58
CA GLY A 168 1.38 6.31 19.42
C GLY A 168 2.11 5.11 18.83
N THR A 169 2.52 5.16 17.56
CA THR A 169 3.21 4.06 16.85
C THR A 169 4.68 4.37 16.54
N LEU A 170 5.21 5.50 17.00
CA LEU A 170 6.57 5.97 16.69
C LEU A 170 7.67 4.99 17.11
N GLU A 171 7.45 4.20 18.15
CA GLU A 171 8.40 3.16 18.56
C GLU A 171 8.55 2.09 17.48
N TYR A 172 7.45 1.62 16.89
CA TYR A 172 7.49 0.61 15.83
C TYR A 172 8.15 1.15 14.55
N THR A 173 7.86 2.37 14.18
CA THR A 173 8.48 2.98 12.99
C THR A 173 9.96 3.29 13.22
N ARG A 174 10.37 3.63 14.44
CA ARG A 174 11.78 3.75 14.83
C ARG A 174 12.50 2.41 14.69
N LEU A 175 11.95 1.33 15.28
CA LEU A 175 12.51 -0.02 15.19
C LEU A 175 12.64 -0.48 13.73
N TYR A 176 11.63 -0.20 12.90
CA TYR A 176 11.68 -0.49 11.47
C TYR A 176 12.85 0.24 10.80
N ARG A 177 12.99 1.56 11.01
CA ARG A 177 14.10 2.34 10.45
C ARG A 177 15.46 1.83 10.91
N GLU A 178 15.62 1.53 12.19
CA GLU A 178 16.84 0.95 12.76
C GLU A 178 17.15 -0.39 12.10
N THR A 179 16.14 -1.25 11.90
CA THR A 179 16.29 -2.53 11.21
C THR A 179 16.75 -2.36 9.76
N VAL A 180 16.13 -1.43 9.00
CA VAL A 180 16.53 -1.12 7.63
C VAL A 180 17.98 -0.63 7.57
N LEU A 181 18.37 0.25 8.48
CA LEU A 181 19.73 0.81 8.54
C LEU A 181 20.82 -0.23 8.86
N THR A 182 20.46 -1.42 9.37
CA THR A 182 21.44 -2.53 9.49
C THR A 182 21.82 -3.17 8.18
N LYS A 183 21.10 -2.88 7.09
CA LYS A 183 21.31 -3.47 5.75
C LYS A 183 22.23 -2.56 4.95
N SER A 184 23.46 -3.03 4.71
CA SER A 184 24.50 -2.24 4.02
C SER A 184 24.25 -2.05 2.52
N ASP A 185 23.39 -2.87 1.95
CA ASP A 185 22.97 -2.86 0.53
C ASP A 185 21.71 -2.04 0.26
N LEU A 186 21.06 -1.50 1.31
CA LEU A 186 19.91 -0.60 1.18
C LEU A 186 20.32 0.86 1.44
N GLN A 187 19.80 1.73 0.61
CA GLN A 187 19.81 3.17 0.88
C GLN A 187 18.39 3.62 1.22
N THR A 188 18.27 4.36 2.31
CA THR A 188 16.95 4.83 2.77
C THR A 188 16.92 6.34 2.92
N THR A 189 15.81 6.93 2.59
CA THR A 189 15.52 8.34 2.81
C THR A 189 14.11 8.51 3.34
N LEU A 190 13.88 9.60 4.03
CA LEU A 190 12.59 9.95 4.58
C LEU A 190 12.02 11.13 3.79
N LEU A 191 10.82 10.94 3.27
CA LEU A 191 10.12 11.94 2.49
C LEU A 191 8.95 12.50 3.31
N SER A 192 8.81 13.82 3.32
CA SER A 192 7.67 14.51 3.92
C SER A 192 6.68 14.86 2.81
N ILE A 193 5.82 13.90 2.45
CA ILE A 193 4.76 14.03 1.46
C ILE A 193 3.44 13.54 2.05
N GLY A 194 2.33 14.23 1.78
CA GLY A 194 1.00 13.92 2.31
C GLY A 194 0.59 14.76 3.51
#